data_bb8c44da8341c4dde9883f41e8d73e0f
#
_entry.id   bb8c44da8341c4dde9883f41e8d73e0f
#
_cell.length_a   1.000
_cell.length_b   1.000
_cell.length_c   1.000
_cell.angle_alpha   90.00
_cell.angle_beta   90.00
_cell.angle_gamma   90.00
#
_symmetry.space_group_name_H-M   'P 1'
#
loop_
_entity.id
_entity.type
_entity.pdbx_description
1 polymer ?
#
loop_
_entity_poly.entity_id
_entity_poly.type
_entity_poly.pdbx_seq_one_letter_code
_entity_poly.pdbx_strand_id
1 'polypeptide(L)'
;CSASLKGTCTAQEVLDVTTGATALRSLFSKEQLAFYDAHAPAGIGMESLVTLGPTFLLKAKHNPKNFDRRVIVEMWLYPDGSRILEVSTKSLPEEGFQVAAAFKAYLAESGITLTVSGETKTKAAMEFFARRLKAERVPS
;
A
#
# COMPACT_ATOMS: atom_id res chain seq x y z
N CYS A 1 0.61 5.62 -16.07
CA CYS A 1 -0.29 6.51 -15.30
C CYS A 1 -1.11 5.67 -14.33
N SER A 2 -1.35 6.19 -13.14
CA SER A 2 -2.28 5.60 -12.17
C SER A 2 -3.30 6.66 -11.74
N ALA A 3 -4.55 6.24 -11.57
CA ALA A 3 -5.61 7.09 -11.04
C ALA A 3 -6.07 6.52 -9.70
N SER A 4 -6.37 7.37 -8.73
CA SER A 4 -6.89 6.96 -7.43
C SER A 4 -7.84 8.00 -6.85
N LEU A 5 -8.94 7.54 -6.29
CA LEU A 5 -9.84 8.34 -5.47
C LEU A 5 -9.62 7.96 -4.00
N LYS A 6 -9.26 8.94 -3.17
CA LYS A 6 -8.95 8.71 -1.75
C LYS A 6 -10.15 9.07 -0.89
N GLY A 7 -10.42 8.23 0.09
CA GLY A 7 -11.34 8.46 1.19
C GLY A 7 -10.66 8.25 2.53
N THR A 8 -11.38 8.51 3.60
CA THR A 8 -10.97 8.22 4.98
C THR A 8 -12.04 7.37 5.63
N CYS A 9 -11.60 6.36 6.38
CA CYS A 9 -12.46 5.53 7.20
C CYS A 9 -11.94 5.55 8.63
N THR A 10 -12.84 5.40 9.59
CA THR A 10 -12.46 5.17 10.98
C THR A 10 -12.00 3.72 11.18
N ALA A 11 -11.24 3.47 12.23
CA ALA A 11 -10.82 2.11 12.58
C ALA A 11 -12.03 1.18 12.83
N GLN A 12 -13.12 1.72 13.38
CA GLN A 12 -14.33 0.94 13.65
C GLN A 12 -15.04 0.54 12.35
N GLU A 13 -15.21 1.46 11.39
CA GLU A 13 -15.81 1.15 10.09
C GLU A 13 -15.02 0.06 9.35
N VAL A 14 -13.68 0.13 9.40
CA VAL A 14 -12.83 -0.91 8.80
C VAL A 14 -12.99 -2.24 9.53
N LEU A 15 -13.06 -2.23 10.86
CA LEU A 15 -13.28 -3.44 11.66
C LEU A 15 -14.62 -4.09 11.33
N ASP A 16 -15.70 -3.31 11.26
CA ASP A 16 -17.06 -3.79 10.97
C ASP A 16 -17.14 -4.48 9.60
N VAL A 17 -16.43 -3.94 8.61
CA VAL A 17 -16.36 -4.57 7.29
C VAL A 17 -15.49 -5.84 7.30
N THR A 18 -14.34 -5.82 7.98
CA THR A 18 -13.44 -6.98 8.03
C THR A 18 -14.03 -8.16 8.80
N THR A 19 -14.90 -7.88 9.77
CA THR A 19 -15.66 -8.91 10.53
C THR A 19 -16.96 -9.33 9.86
N GLY A 20 -17.35 -8.67 8.76
CA GLY A 20 -18.59 -8.95 8.05
C GLY A 20 -19.85 -8.33 8.69
N ALA A 21 -19.69 -7.48 9.72
CA ALA A 21 -20.81 -6.77 10.34
C ALA A 21 -21.43 -5.73 9.39
N THR A 22 -20.65 -5.21 8.46
CA THR A 22 -21.08 -4.23 7.46
C THR A 22 -20.52 -4.60 6.08
N ALA A 23 -21.29 -4.34 5.03
CA ALA A 23 -20.86 -4.62 3.66
C ALA A 23 -19.66 -3.73 3.24
N LEU A 24 -18.70 -4.27 2.50
CA LEU A 24 -17.54 -3.55 1.97
C LEU A 24 -17.93 -2.26 1.24
N ARG A 25 -19.04 -2.30 0.51
CA ARG A 25 -19.56 -1.16 -0.27
C ARG A 25 -19.80 0.09 0.58
N SER A 26 -20.12 -0.05 1.86
CA SER A 26 -20.43 1.08 2.75
C SER A 26 -19.22 1.98 3.05
N LEU A 27 -18.00 1.51 2.84
CA LEU A 27 -16.78 2.30 3.03
C LEU A 27 -16.51 3.31 1.89
N PHE A 28 -17.23 3.19 0.78
CA PHE A 28 -16.94 3.95 -0.43
C PHE A 28 -18.00 5.00 -0.74
N SER A 29 -17.55 6.19 -1.17
CA SER A 29 -18.43 7.23 -1.68
C SER A 29 -19.06 6.82 -3.02
N LYS A 30 -20.11 7.55 -3.43
CA LYS A 30 -20.76 7.32 -4.72
C LYS A 30 -19.77 7.45 -5.89
N GLU A 31 -18.87 8.43 -5.81
CA GLU A 31 -17.85 8.67 -6.83
C GLU A 31 -16.83 7.53 -6.88
N GLN A 32 -16.44 7.00 -5.72
CA GLN A 32 -15.53 5.85 -5.64
C GLN A 32 -16.17 4.58 -6.19
N LEU A 33 -17.47 4.36 -5.92
CA LEU A 33 -18.21 3.24 -6.47
C LEU A 33 -18.36 3.36 -7.99
N ALA A 34 -18.69 4.55 -8.50
CA ALA A 34 -18.75 4.80 -9.94
C ALA A 34 -17.40 4.60 -10.63
N PHE A 35 -16.31 5.02 -9.96
CA PHE A 35 -14.95 4.78 -10.45
C PHE A 35 -14.62 3.29 -10.50
N TYR A 36 -15.00 2.52 -9.48
CA TYR A 36 -14.83 1.08 -9.47
C TYR A 36 -15.60 0.42 -10.62
N ASP A 37 -16.90 0.73 -10.76
CA ASP A 37 -17.77 0.15 -11.78
C ASP A 37 -17.28 0.43 -13.21
N ALA A 38 -16.66 1.60 -13.43
CA ALA A 38 -16.10 1.98 -14.72
C ALA A 38 -14.79 1.24 -15.09
N HIS A 39 -14.08 0.67 -14.10
CA HIS A 39 -12.74 0.10 -14.30
C HIS A 39 -12.63 -1.36 -13.85
N ALA A 40 -13.62 -1.90 -13.15
CA ALA A 40 -13.63 -3.28 -12.72
C ALA A 40 -13.66 -4.26 -13.90
N PRO A 41 -13.05 -5.43 -13.77
CA PRO A 41 -13.22 -6.49 -14.76
C PRO A 41 -14.69 -6.87 -14.92
N ALA A 42 -15.09 -7.22 -16.14
CA ALA A 42 -16.48 -7.60 -16.43
C ALA A 42 -16.93 -8.76 -15.51
N GLY A 43 -18.08 -8.60 -14.88
CA GLY A 43 -18.66 -9.60 -14.00
C GLY A 43 -18.10 -9.65 -12.57
N ILE A 44 -17.19 -8.74 -12.22
CA ILE A 44 -16.66 -8.61 -10.85
C ILE A 44 -17.32 -7.41 -10.16
N GLY A 45 -18.42 -7.66 -9.45
CA GLY A 45 -19.07 -6.63 -8.62
C GLY A 45 -18.33 -6.43 -7.29
N MET A 46 -18.59 -5.31 -6.62
CA MET A 46 -17.97 -4.96 -5.32
C MET A 46 -18.31 -6.02 -4.25
N GLU A 47 -19.46 -6.63 -4.33
CA GLU A 47 -19.96 -7.68 -3.42
C GLU A 47 -19.19 -9.00 -3.53
N SER A 48 -18.50 -9.24 -4.64
CA SER A 48 -17.63 -10.42 -4.83
C SER A 48 -16.21 -10.24 -4.29
N LEU A 49 -15.87 -9.02 -3.86
CA LEU A 49 -14.57 -8.75 -3.30
C LEU A 49 -14.45 -9.22 -1.85
N VAL A 50 -13.26 -9.64 -1.49
CA VAL A 50 -12.90 -10.05 -0.13
C VAL A 50 -11.85 -9.09 0.42
N THR A 51 -12.04 -8.66 1.66
CA THR A 51 -11.07 -7.83 2.37
C THR A 51 -9.81 -8.64 2.68
N LEU A 52 -8.66 -8.13 2.28
CA LEU A 52 -7.36 -8.72 2.60
C LEU A 52 -6.67 -7.87 3.67
N GLY A 53 -6.20 -8.50 4.72
CA GLY A 53 -5.50 -7.79 5.78
C GLY A 53 -5.93 -8.23 7.18
N PRO A 54 -5.64 -7.41 8.21
CA PRO A 54 -4.95 -6.12 8.12
C PRO A 54 -3.44 -6.25 7.92
N THR A 55 -2.84 -5.24 7.31
CA THR A 55 -1.39 -5.02 7.30
C THR A 55 -1.07 -3.81 8.17
N PHE A 56 -0.19 -3.97 9.13
CA PHE A 56 0.26 -2.86 9.95
C PHE A 56 1.31 -2.03 9.21
N LEU A 57 1.11 -0.72 9.20
CA LEU A 57 1.99 0.23 8.55
C LEU A 57 2.48 1.27 9.56
N LEU A 58 3.79 1.33 9.76
CA LEU A 58 4.44 2.44 10.44
C LEU A 58 4.99 3.41 9.40
N LYS A 59 4.67 4.69 9.55
CA LYS A 59 5.08 5.74 8.62
C LYS A 59 5.74 6.89 9.34
N ALA A 60 6.97 7.20 8.95
CA ALA A 60 7.71 8.37 9.40
C ALA A 60 7.97 9.33 8.25
N LYS A 61 8.02 10.63 8.56
CA LYS A 61 8.41 11.68 7.62
C LYS A 61 9.59 12.43 8.24
N HIS A 62 10.65 12.55 7.48
CA HIS A 62 11.89 13.19 7.93
C HIS A 62 12.34 14.24 6.91
N ASN A 63 12.85 15.37 7.40
CA ASN A 63 13.48 16.39 6.58
C ASN A 63 14.97 16.41 6.95
N PRO A 64 15.84 15.70 6.23
CA PRO A 64 17.27 15.66 6.53
C PRO A 64 17.95 16.98 6.23
N LYS A 65 19.05 17.28 6.93
CA LYS A 65 19.82 18.51 6.70
C LYS A 65 20.67 18.47 5.42
N ASN A 66 21.10 17.27 5.03
CA ASN A 66 21.98 17.00 3.88
C ASN A 66 21.24 16.50 2.63
N PHE A 67 19.90 16.62 2.61
CA PHE A 67 19.08 16.33 1.45
C PHE A 67 17.88 17.28 1.44
N ASP A 68 17.67 18.00 0.36
CA ASP A 68 16.73 19.12 0.24
C ASP A 68 15.25 18.70 0.11
N ARG A 69 14.97 17.40 0.19
CA ARG A 69 13.64 16.84 0.03
C ARG A 69 13.22 16.06 1.27
N ARG A 70 11.90 16.00 1.46
CA ARG A 70 11.32 15.15 2.50
C ARG A 70 11.52 13.68 2.19
N VAL A 71 12.06 12.95 3.14
CA VAL A 71 12.18 11.49 3.11
C VAL A 71 10.97 10.88 3.84
N ILE A 72 10.39 9.86 3.24
CA ILE A 72 9.28 9.08 3.80
C ILE A 72 9.80 7.66 4.02
N VAL A 73 9.66 7.18 5.25
CA VAL A 73 10.00 5.81 5.63
C VAL A 73 8.71 5.09 5.97
N GLU A 74 8.46 3.97 5.33
CA GLU A 74 7.30 3.11 5.58
C GLU A 74 7.77 1.70 5.90
N MET A 75 7.33 1.18 7.04
CA MET A 75 7.56 -0.20 7.43
C MET A 75 6.24 -0.95 7.45
N TRP A 76 6.13 -1.96 6.61
CA TRP A 76 4.99 -2.84 6.48
C TRP A 76 5.27 -4.13 7.24
N LEU A 77 4.38 -4.47 8.17
CA LEU A 77 4.50 -5.64 9.03
C LEU A 77 3.40 -6.64 8.67
N TYR A 78 3.80 -7.86 8.34
CA TYR A 78 2.89 -8.94 8.00
C TYR A 78 2.67 -9.88 9.19
N PRO A 79 1.53 -10.60 9.25
CA PRO A 79 1.21 -11.49 10.36
C PRO A 79 2.19 -12.65 10.57
N ASP A 80 2.98 -13.03 9.58
CA ASP A 80 4.04 -14.04 9.66
C ASP A 80 5.37 -13.52 10.22
N GLY A 81 5.40 -12.24 10.63
CA GLY A 81 6.60 -11.56 11.11
C GLY A 81 7.51 -11.01 10.01
N SER A 82 7.22 -11.29 8.74
CA SER A 82 7.94 -10.66 7.65
C SER A 82 7.66 -9.16 7.58
N ARG A 83 8.62 -8.41 7.03
CA ARG A 83 8.52 -6.95 6.96
C ARG A 83 9.16 -6.42 5.70
N ILE A 84 8.59 -5.33 5.19
CA ILE A 84 9.15 -4.54 4.10
C ILE A 84 9.43 -3.14 4.64
N LEU A 85 10.64 -2.66 4.47
CA LEU A 85 11.02 -1.28 4.74
C LEU A 85 11.20 -0.56 3.40
N GLU A 86 10.41 0.49 3.20
CA GLU A 86 10.51 1.35 2.02
C GLU A 86 10.97 2.73 2.44
N VAL A 87 11.96 3.27 1.73
CA VAL A 87 12.40 4.65 1.87
C VAL A 87 12.16 5.35 0.53
N SER A 88 11.46 6.46 0.56
CA SER A 88 11.03 7.17 -0.65
C SER A 88 11.11 8.69 -0.50
N THR A 89 11.19 9.36 -1.63
CA THR A 89 11.05 10.82 -1.74
C THR A 89 10.16 11.16 -2.93
N LYS A 90 9.71 12.40 -3.03
CA LYS A 90 8.90 12.88 -4.16
C LYS A 90 9.70 13.87 -5.00
N SER A 91 9.48 13.82 -6.31
CA SER A 91 10.00 14.78 -7.28
C SER A 91 8.93 15.15 -8.30
N LEU A 92 9.13 16.25 -9.00
CA LEU A 92 8.43 16.50 -10.25
C LEU A 92 9.00 15.57 -11.34
N PRO A 93 8.23 15.24 -12.38
CA PRO A 93 8.71 14.36 -13.46
C PRO A 93 10.01 14.85 -14.11
N GLU A 94 10.14 16.17 -14.34
CA GLU A 94 11.30 16.82 -14.94
C GLU A 94 12.56 16.76 -14.09
N GLU A 95 12.42 16.66 -12.77
CA GLU A 95 13.52 16.56 -11.80
C GLU A 95 13.90 15.10 -11.46
N GLY A 96 13.15 14.13 -11.97
CA GLY A 96 13.21 12.74 -11.54
C GLY A 96 14.59 12.13 -11.51
N PHE A 97 15.41 12.34 -12.54
CA PHE A 97 16.77 11.80 -12.62
C PHE A 97 17.71 12.44 -11.60
N GLN A 98 17.66 13.77 -11.45
CA GLN A 98 18.52 14.49 -10.51
C GLN A 98 18.19 14.13 -9.07
N VAL A 99 16.89 14.11 -8.74
CA VAL A 99 16.41 13.72 -7.40
C VAL A 99 16.74 12.27 -7.09
N ALA A 100 16.62 11.35 -8.05
CA ALA A 100 16.99 9.96 -7.86
C ALA A 100 18.48 9.78 -7.58
N ALA A 101 19.35 10.49 -8.29
CA ALA A 101 20.79 10.47 -8.07
C ALA A 101 21.16 11.03 -6.69
N ALA A 102 20.63 12.21 -6.33
CA ALA A 102 20.86 12.83 -5.02
C ALA A 102 20.32 11.97 -3.87
N PHE A 103 19.16 11.36 -4.05
CA PHE A 103 18.57 10.47 -3.05
C PHE A 103 19.42 9.21 -2.84
N LYS A 104 19.92 8.61 -3.93
CA LYS A 104 20.83 7.46 -3.84
C LYS A 104 22.11 7.80 -3.09
N ALA A 105 22.72 8.97 -3.36
CA ALA A 105 23.88 9.45 -2.64
C ALA A 105 23.59 9.65 -1.14
N TYR A 106 22.49 10.32 -0.82
CA TYR A 106 22.03 10.53 0.56
C TYR A 106 21.87 9.20 1.31
N LEU A 107 21.25 8.18 0.70
CA LEU A 107 21.07 6.87 1.33
C LEU A 107 22.41 6.16 1.56
N ALA A 108 23.32 6.23 0.60
CA ALA A 108 24.67 5.65 0.73
C ALA A 108 25.48 6.32 1.86
N GLU A 109 25.45 7.65 1.94
CA GLU A 109 26.08 8.42 3.03
C GLU A 109 25.47 8.09 4.40
N SER A 110 24.18 7.76 4.42
CA SER A 110 23.47 7.33 5.63
C SER A 110 23.71 5.86 5.99
N GLY A 111 24.56 5.14 5.25
CA GLY A 111 24.87 3.72 5.48
C GLY A 111 23.73 2.78 5.07
N ILE A 112 22.76 3.25 4.26
CA ILE A 112 21.62 2.44 3.83
C ILE A 112 21.95 1.77 2.50
N THR A 113 22.02 0.44 2.52
CA THR A 113 22.18 -0.36 1.31
C THR A 113 20.81 -0.63 0.70
N LEU A 114 20.63 -0.23 -0.56
CA LEU A 114 19.40 -0.49 -1.30
C LEU A 114 19.37 -1.94 -1.79
N THR A 115 18.32 -2.65 -1.43
CA THR A 115 17.96 -3.91 -2.07
C THR A 115 16.90 -3.60 -3.12
N VAL A 116 17.23 -3.78 -4.39
CA VAL A 116 16.26 -3.65 -5.48
C VAL A 116 15.39 -4.90 -5.47
N SER A 117 14.26 -4.85 -4.79
CA SER A 117 13.23 -5.87 -4.99
C SER A 117 12.36 -5.45 -6.17
N GLY A 118 12.17 -6.32 -7.14
CA GLY A 118 11.27 -6.08 -8.29
C GLY A 118 9.80 -6.12 -7.91
N GLU A 119 9.46 -6.42 -6.67
CA GLU A 119 8.08 -6.50 -6.19
C GLU A 119 7.63 -5.22 -5.50
N THR A 120 6.44 -4.76 -5.87
CA THR A 120 5.79 -3.68 -5.13
C THR A 120 5.21 -4.23 -3.82
N LYS A 121 5.25 -3.40 -2.76
CA LYS A 121 4.66 -3.73 -1.44
C LYS A 121 3.19 -4.17 -1.54
N THR A 122 2.42 -3.55 -2.44
CA THR A 122 1.02 -3.92 -2.67
C THR A 122 0.89 -5.32 -3.26
N LYS A 123 1.71 -5.68 -4.25
CA LYS A 123 1.72 -7.02 -4.83
C LYS A 123 2.10 -8.07 -3.79
N ALA A 124 3.16 -7.84 -3.02
CA ALA A 124 3.59 -8.73 -1.95
C ALA A 124 2.48 -8.93 -0.89
N ALA A 125 1.79 -7.85 -0.49
CA ALA A 125 0.66 -7.93 0.44
C ALA A 125 -0.50 -8.77 -0.13
N MET A 126 -0.90 -8.50 -1.38
CA MET A 126 -1.99 -9.24 -2.04
C MET A 126 -1.66 -10.73 -2.17
N GLU A 127 -0.46 -11.07 -2.59
CA GLU A 127 -0.03 -12.47 -2.72
C GLU A 127 0.04 -13.19 -1.37
N PHE A 128 0.52 -12.51 -0.33
CA PHE A 128 0.55 -13.05 1.02
C PHE A 128 -0.85 -13.43 1.51
N PHE A 129 -1.79 -12.49 1.47
CA PHE A 129 -3.15 -12.72 1.96
C PHE A 129 -3.96 -13.65 1.04
N ALA A 130 -3.74 -13.62 -0.27
CA ALA A 130 -4.37 -14.56 -1.19
C ALA A 130 -3.95 -16.01 -0.91
N ARG A 131 -2.69 -16.25 -0.55
CA ARG A 131 -2.22 -17.58 -0.13
C ARG A 131 -2.93 -18.04 1.16
N ARG A 132 -3.07 -17.15 2.15
CA ARG A 132 -3.80 -17.46 3.39
C ARG A 132 -5.24 -17.84 3.12
N LEU A 133 -5.98 -17.05 2.34
CA LEU A 133 -7.37 -17.34 1.98
C LEU A 133 -7.52 -18.70 1.28
N LYS A 134 -6.58 -19.07 0.42
CA LYS A 134 -6.58 -20.39 -0.23
C LYS A 134 -6.37 -21.51 0.78
N ALA A 135 -5.46 -21.35 1.73
CA ALA A 135 -5.19 -22.34 2.76
C ALA A 135 -6.39 -22.54 3.69
N GLU A 136 -7.09 -21.47 4.05
CA GLU A 136 -8.29 -21.53 4.91
C GLU A 136 -9.52 -22.15 4.22
N ARG A 137 -9.54 -22.19 2.87
CA ARG A 137 -10.63 -22.76 2.08
C ARG A 137 -10.46 -24.24 1.70
N VAL A 138 -9.31 -24.86 2.00
CA VAL A 138 -9.08 -26.28 1.80
C VAL A 138 -9.58 -27.01 3.06
N PRO A 139 -10.75 -27.71 3.03
CA PRO A 139 -11.17 -28.51 4.16
C PRO A 139 -10.20 -29.68 4.35
N SER A 140 -9.86 -29.98 5.59
CA SER A 140 -9.09 -31.15 6.01
C SER A 140 -9.86 -32.43 5.74
#